data_ad9458f487dbd1c67db996c2fc5de5c0
#
_entry.id   ad9458f487dbd1c67db996c2fc5de5c0
#
_cell.length_a   1.000
_cell.length_b   1.000
_cell.length_c   1.000
_cell.angle_alpha   90.00
_cell.angle_beta   90.00
_cell.angle_gamma   90.00
#
_symmetry.space_group_name_H-M   'P 1'
#
loop_
_entity.id
_entity.type
_entity.pdbx_description
1 polymer ?
#
loop_
_entity_poly.entity_id
_entity_poly.type
_entity_poly.pdbx_seq_one_letter_code
_entity_poly.pdbx_strand_id
1 'polypeptide(L)'
;MNLLGKREVEIYGTQSFEDYFKTLQTKFPNVELSYYQSNVEGELINKLHEIGFSYNGIILNAGAYTHTSVAIADAVAGIKTPVIEIHISNVFSREDFRHISYLGKHCKGNISGFGLKGYEMALESFL
;
A
#
# COMPACT_ATOMS: atom_id res chain seq x y z
N MET A 1 7.55 -4.40 2.47
CA MET A 1 7.77 -3.15 1.71
C MET A 1 6.50 -2.31 1.64
N ASN A 2 6.60 -1.03 1.86
CA ASN A 2 5.46 -0.12 1.79
C ASN A 2 5.57 0.81 0.60
N LEU A 3 4.43 1.00 -0.09
CA LEU A 3 4.28 2.04 -1.10
C LEU A 3 3.14 2.94 -0.64
N LEU A 4 3.36 4.23 -0.55
CA LEU A 4 2.39 5.17 0.01
C LEU A 4 2.39 6.48 -0.75
N GLY A 5 1.19 6.99 -1.02
CA GLY A 5 1.01 8.32 -1.58
C GLY A 5 1.03 9.39 -0.48
N LYS A 6 1.83 10.42 -0.67
CA LYS A 6 2.05 11.49 0.32
C LYS A 6 0.79 12.26 0.69
N ARG A 7 -0.08 12.52 -0.29
CA ARG A 7 -1.31 13.30 -0.09
C ARG A 7 -2.29 12.68 0.90
N GLU A 8 -2.22 11.38 1.12
CA GLU A 8 -3.13 10.70 2.04
C GLU A 8 -2.78 11.03 3.48
N VAL A 9 -1.51 11.27 3.76
CA VAL A 9 -1.07 11.74 5.07
C VAL A 9 -1.61 13.14 5.34
N GLU A 10 -1.62 14.02 4.32
CA GLU A 10 -2.15 15.37 4.44
C GLU A 10 -3.65 15.40 4.74
N ILE A 11 -4.40 14.43 4.20
CA ILE A 11 -5.85 14.35 4.42
C ILE A 11 -6.17 13.89 5.85
N TYR A 12 -5.37 13.00 6.44
CA TYR A 12 -5.75 12.29 7.65
C TYR A 12 -4.97 12.67 8.90
N GLY A 13 -4.06 13.61 8.85
CA GLY A 13 -3.37 13.97 10.05
C GLY A 13 -2.25 14.98 9.90
N THR A 14 -1.70 15.36 11.05
CA THR A 14 -0.57 16.28 11.15
C THR A 14 0.77 15.53 11.15
N GLN A 15 0.74 14.21 11.39
CA GLN A 15 1.93 13.38 11.38
C GLN A 15 2.32 13.04 9.94
N SER A 16 3.57 13.29 9.56
CA SER A 16 4.06 12.91 8.25
C SER A 16 4.22 11.40 8.15
N PHE A 17 4.17 10.86 6.93
CA PHE A 17 4.42 9.44 6.77
C PHE A 17 5.85 9.07 7.19
N GLU A 18 6.80 9.94 6.94
CA GLU A 18 8.19 9.70 7.36
C GLU A 18 8.29 9.49 8.88
N ASP A 19 7.56 10.27 9.67
CA ASP A 19 7.52 10.09 11.12
C ASP A 19 6.83 8.79 11.51
N TYR A 20 5.72 8.47 10.85
CA TYR A 20 5.02 7.22 11.08
C TYR A 20 5.88 6.01 10.70
N PHE A 21 6.64 6.11 9.61
CA PHE A 21 7.55 5.07 9.18
C PHE A 21 8.62 4.78 10.24
N LYS A 22 9.14 5.82 10.87
CA LYS A 22 10.08 5.65 11.99
C LYS A 22 9.44 4.92 13.15
N THR A 23 8.18 5.22 13.44
CA THR A 23 7.42 4.52 14.47
C THR A 23 7.28 3.04 14.14
N LEU A 24 7.00 2.70 12.88
CA LEU A 24 6.92 1.31 12.44
C LEU A 24 8.27 0.60 12.59
N GLN A 25 9.36 1.25 12.20
CA GLN A 25 10.69 0.67 12.32
C GLN A 25 11.03 0.37 13.78
N THR A 26 10.67 1.28 14.69
CA THR A 26 10.89 1.09 16.12
C THR A 26 10.06 -0.05 16.69
N LYS A 27 8.80 -0.15 16.24
CA LYS A 27 7.87 -1.16 16.73
C LYS A 27 8.19 -2.56 16.22
N PHE A 28 8.78 -2.66 15.03
CA PHE A 28 9.13 -3.93 14.40
C PHE A 28 10.64 -3.98 14.10
N PRO A 29 11.48 -4.03 15.16
CA PRO A 29 12.93 -3.89 14.97
C PRO A 29 13.58 -5.06 14.24
N ASN A 30 12.90 -6.22 14.17
CA ASN A 30 13.41 -7.40 13.49
C ASN A 30 12.98 -7.47 12.02
N VAL A 31 12.26 -6.46 11.54
CA VAL A 31 11.79 -6.39 10.15
C VAL A 31 12.54 -5.27 9.44
N GLU A 32 13.13 -5.60 8.31
CA GLU A 32 13.74 -4.58 7.46
C GLU A 32 12.65 -3.94 6.62
N LEU A 33 12.34 -2.67 6.91
CA LEU A 33 11.32 -1.90 6.24
C LEU A 33 11.96 -0.88 5.31
N SER A 34 11.37 -0.71 4.14
CA SER A 34 11.68 0.42 3.27
C SER A 34 10.38 0.91 2.65
N TYR A 35 10.34 2.19 2.25
CA TYR A 35 9.16 2.68 1.59
C TYR A 35 9.52 3.47 0.33
N TYR A 36 8.53 3.57 -0.54
CA TYR A 36 8.64 4.27 -1.80
C TYR A 36 7.32 4.99 -2.06
N GLN A 37 7.41 6.19 -2.62
CA GLN A 37 6.23 6.99 -2.94
C GLN A 37 6.42 7.61 -4.32
N SER A 38 5.37 7.55 -5.15
CA SER A 38 5.33 8.23 -6.43
C SER A 38 3.87 8.47 -6.82
N ASN A 39 3.63 9.57 -7.52
CA ASN A 39 2.34 9.87 -8.13
C ASN A 39 2.30 9.41 -9.59
N VAL A 40 3.38 8.83 -10.09
CA VAL A 40 3.51 8.40 -11.48
C VAL A 40 3.24 6.90 -11.58
N GLU A 41 2.21 6.53 -12.33
CA GLU A 41 1.79 5.13 -12.47
C GLU A 41 2.92 4.22 -12.92
N GLY A 42 3.67 4.62 -13.94
CA GLY A 42 4.78 3.81 -14.46
C GLY A 42 5.90 3.60 -13.44
N GLU A 43 6.15 4.57 -12.57
CA GLU A 43 7.15 4.43 -11.51
C GLU A 43 6.73 3.41 -10.46
N LEU A 44 5.44 3.40 -10.11
CA LEU A 44 4.89 2.40 -9.19
C LEU A 44 5.01 1.00 -9.79
N ILE A 45 4.70 0.85 -11.06
CA ILE A 45 4.81 -0.42 -11.78
C ILE A 45 6.26 -0.90 -11.79
N ASN A 46 7.19 -0.01 -12.12
CA ASN A 46 8.62 -0.34 -12.14
C ASN A 46 9.10 -0.78 -10.77
N LYS A 47 8.65 -0.12 -9.71
CA LYS A 47 9.02 -0.49 -8.35
C LYS A 47 8.47 -1.85 -7.97
N LEU A 48 7.23 -2.15 -8.33
CA LEU A 48 6.65 -3.48 -8.08
C LEU A 48 7.45 -4.57 -8.78
N HIS A 49 7.86 -4.35 -10.02
CA HIS A 49 8.70 -5.31 -10.73
C HIS A 49 10.07 -5.47 -10.08
N GLU A 50 10.66 -4.38 -9.60
CA GLU A 50 11.97 -4.40 -8.95
C GLU A 50 11.97 -5.24 -7.67
N ILE A 51 10.95 -5.09 -6.84
CA ILE A 51 10.90 -5.72 -5.51
C ILE A 51 10.04 -6.97 -5.46
N GLY A 52 9.29 -7.25 -6.52
CA GLY A 52 8.22 -8.27 -6.53
C GLY A 52 8.68 -9.72 -6.46
N PHE A 53 9.98 -9.99 -6.44
CA PHE A 53 10.51 -11.36 -6.45
C PHE A 53 11.49 -11.64 -5.32
N SER A 54 11.83 -10.63 -4.52
CA SER A 54 12.88 -10.75 -3.50
C SER A 54 12.43 -10.34 -2.09
N TYR A 55 11.34 -9.58 -1.97
CA TYR A 55 10.84 -9.15 -0.67
C TYR A 55 9.87 -10.18 -0.10
N ASN A 56 9.72 -10.18 1.22
CA ASN A 56 8.79 -11.09 1.90
C ASN A 56 7.34 -10.61 1.84
N GLY A 57 7.14 -9.32 1.67
CA GLY A 57 5.81 -8.74 1.57
C GLY A 57 5.83 -7.31 1.07
N ILE A 58 4.73 -6.90 0.46
CA ILE A 58 4.53 -5.54 -0.03
C ILE A 58 3.20 -5.04 0.52
N ILE A 59 3.22 -3.83 1.06
CA ILE A 59 2.01 -3.13 1.48
C ILE A 59 1.82 -2.00 0.49
N LEU A 60 0.73 -2.06 -0.29
CA LEU A 60 0.49 -1.15 -1.39
C LEU A 60 -0.73 -0.29 -1.14
N ASN A 61 -0.51 1.03 -1.11
CA ASN A 61 -1.57 2.01 -1.19
C ASN A 61 -1.46 2.69 -2.55
N ALA A 62 -2.27 2.26 -3.50
CA ALA A 62 -2.25 2.79 -4.86
C ALA A 62 -3.12 4.04 -5.01
N GLY A 63 -3.82 4.45 -3.95
CA GLY A 63 -4.70 5.61 -4.00
C GLY A 63 -5.78 5.46 -5.06
N ALA A 64 -6.02 6.50 -5.82
CA ALA A 64 -7.03 6.49 -6.88
C ALA A 64 -6.73 5.48 -7.99
N TYR A 65 -5.47 5.12 -8.22
CA TYR A 65 -5.10 4.11 -9.22
C TYR A 65 -5.70 2.73 -8.91
N THR A 66 -6.06 2.45 -7.66
CA THR A 66 -6.77 1.23 -7.27
C THR A 66 -8.02 1.01 -8.11
N HIS A 67 -8.69 2.10 -8.48
CA HIS A 67 -10.00 2.09 -9.12
C HIS A 67 -9.92 2.33 -10.64
N THR A 68 -8.74 2.59 -11.17
CA THR A 68 -8.56 2.99 -12.57
C THR A 68 -7.44 2.26 -13.30
N SER A 69 -6.43 1.75 -12.59
CA SER A 69 -5.23 1.23 -13.25
C SER A 69 -5.27 -0.28 -13.43
N VAL A 70 -5.56 -0.70 -14.64
CA VAL A 70 -5.38 -2.10 -15.06
C VAL A 70 -3.89 -2.45 -15.07
N ALA A 71 -3.03 -1.48 -15.42
CA ALA A 71 -1.58 -1.72 -15.50
C ALA A 71 -0.97 -2.04 -14.14
N ILE A 72 -1.39 -1.35 -13.06
CA ILE A 72 -0.92 -1.68 -11.71
C ILE A 72 -1.48 -3.04 -11.29
N ALA A 73 -2.75 -3.34 -11.61
CA ALA A 73 -3.34 -4.65 -11.31
C ALA A 73 -2.54 -5.78 -11.97
N ASP A 74 -2.16 -5.59 -13.24
CA ASP A 74 -1.35 -6.57 -13.96
C ASP A 74 0.03 -6.73 -13.32
N ALA A 75 0.64 -5.64 -12.86
CA ALA A 75 1.93 -5.71 -12.18
C ALA A 75 1.84 -6.53 -10.89
N VAL A 76 0.80 -6.30 -10.10
CA VAL A 76 0.56 -7.07 -8.86
C VAL A 76 0.36 -8.56 -9.19
N ALA A 77 -0.40 -8.86 -10.23
CA ALA A 77 -0.64 -10.23 -10.65
C ALA A 77 0.64 -10.94 -11.12
N GLY A 78 1.57 -10.20 -11.70
CA GLY A 78 2.78 -10.76 -12.31
C GLY A 78 3.95 -10.99 -11.38
N ILE A 79 3.89 -10.51 -10.14
CA ILE A 79 4.97 -10.67 -9.18
C ILE A 79 4.68 -11.84 -8.21
N LYS A 80 5.74 -12.33 -7.55
CA LYS A 80 5.60 -13.45 -6.60
C LYS A 80 5.41 -13.01 -5.17
N THR A 81 5.99 -11.86 -4.79
CA THR A 81 5.87 -11.35 -3.43
C THR A 81 4.40 -11.05 -3.10
N PRO A 82 3.86 -11.54 -1.98
CA PRO A 82 2.47 -11.26 -1.62
C PRO A 82 2.26 -9.79 -1.32
N VAL A 83 1.13 -9.27 -1.79
CA VAL A 83 0.77 -7.86 -1.66
C VAL A 83 -0.48 -7.75 -0.78
N ILE A 84 -0.46 -6.83 0.17
CA ILE A 84 -1.64 -6.41 0.90
C ILE A 84 -2.01 -5.02 0.43
N GLU A 85 -3.23 -4.88 -0.05
CA GLU A 85 -3.80 -3.59 -0.45
C GLU A 85 -4.29 -2.88 0.79
N ILE A 86 -3.92 -1.59 0.95
CA ILE A 86 -4.45 -0.80 2.05
C ILE A 86 -5.01 0.53 1.56
N HIS A 87 -6.01 1.02 2.29
CA HIS A 87 -6.60 2.33 2.13
C HIS A 87 -6.74 2.96 3.50
N ILE A 88 -6.33 4.22 3.62
CA ILE A 88 -6.41 4.95 4.89
C ILE A 88 -7.87 5.22 5.25
N SER A 89 -8.66 5.65 4.27
CA SER A 89 -10.10 5.90 4.48
C SER A 89 -10.93 4.64 4.24
N ASN A 90 -12.14 4.65 4.76
CA ASN A 90 -13.13 3.64 4.41
C ASN A 90 -13.67 3.97 3.00
N VAL A 91 -13.21 3.23 2.00
CA VAL A 91 -13.56 3.49 0.59
C VAL A 91 -15.05 3.32 0.33
N PHE A 92 -15.75 2.53 1.14
CA PHE A 92 -17.19 2.30 0.98
C PHE A 92 -18.03 3.48 1.45
N SER A 93 -17.46 4.43 2.17
CA SER A 93 -18.14 5.68 2.56
C SER A 93 -17.85 6.84 1.60
N ARG A 94 -17.15 6.59 0.51
CA ARG A 94 -16.77 7.58 -0.50
C ARG A 94 -17.55 7.33 -1.80
N GLU A 95 -17.10 7.94 -2.91
CA GLU A 95 -17.79 7.82 -4.21
C GLU A 95 -17.86 6.35 -4.66
N ASP A 96 -18.92 6.01 -5.41
CA ASP A 96 -19.20 4.63 -5.82
C ASP A 96 -18.05 3.98 -6.57
N PHE A 97 -17.31 4.73 -7.38
CA PHE A 97 -16.18 4.15 -8.14
C PHE A 97 -15.08 3.63 -7.21
N ARG A 98 -15.03 4.08 -5.96
CA ARG A 98 -14.05 3.62 -4.97
C ARG A 98 -14.41 2.30 -4.32
N HIS A 99 -15.60 1.78 -4.59
CA HIS A 99 -16.05 0.49 -4.06
C HIS A 99 -15.44 -0.70 -4.81
N ILE A 100 -14.85 -0.47 -5.98
CA ILE A 100 -14.27 -1.53 -6.83
C ILE A 100 -12.75 -1.34 -6.88
N SER A 101 -12.02 -2.41 -6.54
CA SER A 101 -10.57 -2.44 -6.67
C SER A 101 -10.18 -3.34 -7.83
N TYR A 102 -9.39 -2.82 -8.76
CA TYR A 102 -8.86 -3.61 -9.87
C TYR A 102 -7.75 -4.56 -9.43
N LEU A 103 -7.04 -4.22 -8.35
CA LEU A 103 -5.91 -5.04 -7.89
C LEU A 103 -6.25 -5.99 -6.76
N GLY A 104 -7.40 -5.83 -6.12
CA GLY A 104 -7.76 -6.58 -4.92
C GLY A 104 -7.75 -8.10 -5.09
N LYS A 105 -8.21 -8.61 -6.23
CA LYS A 105 -8.24 -10.04 -6.48
C LYS A 105 -6.84 -10.67 -6.61
N HIS A 106 -5.82 -9.86 -6.86
CA HIS A 106 -4.44 -10.31 -6.98
C HIS A 106 -3.66 -10.11 -5.68
N CYS A 107 -4.27 -9.51 -4.67
CA CYS A 107 -3.66 -9.26 -3.38
C CYS A 107 -3.97 -10.41 -2.41
N LYS A 108 -3.07 -10.61 -1.46
CA LYS A 108 -3.28 -11.56 -0.37
C LYS A 108 -4.42 -11.13 0.55
N GLY A 109 -4.61 -9.83 0.71
CA GLY A 109 -5.65 -9.27 1.56
C GLY A 109 -5.83 -7.78 1.33
N ASN A 110 -6.84 -7.22 2.02
CA ASN A 110 -7.22 -5.83 1.92
C ASN A 110 -7.54 -5.28 3.31
N ILE A 111 -7.08 -4.07 3.60
CA ILE A 111 -7.36 -3.36 4.84
C ILE A 111 -7.79 -1.94 4.47
N SER A 112 -8.96 -1.52 4.94
CA SER A 112 -9.51 -0.20 4.65
C SER A 112 -10.09 0.43 5.89
N GLY A 113 -9.93 1.76 6.03
CA GLY A 113 -10.67 2.53 7.01
C GLY A 113 -10.04 2.68 8.38
N PHE A 114 -8.81 2.26 8.57
CA PHE A 114 -8.13 2.31 9.88
C PHE A 114 -7.05 3.38 9.96
N GLY A 115 -7.06 4.34 9.04
CA GLY A 115 -6.04 5.37 9.02
C GLY A 115 -4.64 4.79 8.81
N LEU A 116 -3.64 5.44 9.36
CA LEU A 116 -2.25 4.97 9.27
C LEU A 116 -2.03 3.63 9.96
N LYS A 117 -2.84 3.29 10.95
CA LYS A 117 -2.73 1.99 11.64
C LYS A 117 -2.92 0.81 10.70
N GLY A 118 -3.56 1.02 9.54
CA GLY A 118 -3.69 -0.02 8.52
C GLY A 118 -2.35 -0.59 8.07
N TYR A 119 -1.29 0.23 8.02
CA TYR A 119 0.05 -0.24 7.69
C TYR A 119 0.60 -1.20 8.73
N GLU A 120 0.39 -0.90 10.01
CA GLU A 120 0.79 -1.76 11.10
C GLU A 120 0.06 -3.10 11.05
N MET A 121 -1.25 -3.05 10.81
CA MET A 121 -2.09 -4.25 10.71
C MET A 121 -1.63 -5.13 9.53
N ALA A 122 -1.34 -4.52 8.39
CA ALA A 122 -0.83 -5.24 7.23
C ALA A 122 0.53 -5.88 7.51
N LEU A 123 1.42 -5.13 8.17
CA LEU A 123 2.74 -5.65 8.52
C LEU A 123 2.63 -6.85 9.45
N GLU A 124 1.79 -6.77 10.48
CA GLU A 124 1.56 -7.88 11.39
C GLU A 124 1.08 -9.14 10.66
N SER A 125 0.31 -8.98 9.59
CA SER A 125 -0.21 -10.12 8.83
C SER A 125 0.88 -10.92 8.12
N PHE A 126 2.06 -10.33 7.90
CA PHE A 126 3.20 -11.02 7.31
C PHE A 126 4.07 -11.74 8.34
N LEU A 127 3.85 -11.48 9.60
CA LEU A 127 4.63 -12.05 10.70
C LEU A 127 3.87 -13.19 11.37
#